data_50842faa803f02ed0cf229c04ee834af
#
_entry.id   50842faa803f02ed0cf229c04ee834af
#
_cell.length_a   1.000
_cell.length_b   1.000
_cell.length_c   1.000
_cell.angle_alpha   90.00
_cell.angle_beta   90.00
_cell.angle_gamma   90.00
#
_symmetry.space_group_name_H-M   'P 1'
#
loop_
_entity.id
_entity.type
_entity.pdbx_description
1 polymer ?
#
loop_
_entity_poly.entity_id
_entity_poly.type
_entity_poly.pdbx_seq_one_letter_code
_entity_poly.pdbx_strand_id
1 'polypeptide(L)'
;MATAATVKQVQVKQTKPRMVEASLEGVYEALVKNLQRHAPPFRTAVPCRSGGKPSFQLMVPKPVAIPGAYGGKPVDLQMAAVILQKGYVGFYLMCIYMNDATKKKLSPALLKLLKGKACFHVKTLDVGLRKDIQAALGLGTKVYRERGWL
;
A
#
# COMPACT_ATOMS: atom_id res chain seq x y z
N MET A 1 28.90 -30.38 -27.94
CA MET A 1 28.69 -30.01 -27.45
C MET A 1 28.18 -29.21 -26.90
N ALA A 2 28.09 -28.85 -26.86
CA ALA A 2 27.72 -28.07 -26.29
C ALA A 2 26.90 -27.66 -25.86
N THR A 3 26.79 -27.30 -25.86
CA THR A 3 26.10 -26.81 -25.50
C THR A 3 25.50 -26.78 -24.57
N ALA A 4 25.51 -27.01 -24.33
CA ALA A 4 24.82 -27.03 -23.46
C ALA A 4 24.86 -26.31 -22.59
N ALA A 5 25.40 -26.07 -22.57
CA ALA A 5 25.51 -25.38 -21.79
C ALA A 5 24.84 -24.55 -21.55
N THR A 6 25.02 -24.18 -21.82
CA THR A 6 24.44 -23.25 -21.79
C THR A 6 23.52 -23.15 -21.04
N VAL A 7 23.16 -23.56 -20.96
CA VAL A 7 22.24 -23.54 -20.41
C VAL A 7 22.12 -23.22 -19.30
N LYS A 8 22.58 -23.35 -18.82
CA LYS A 8 22.47 -23.12 -17.72
C LYS A 8 22.34 -22.01 -17.36
N GLN A 9 22.77 -21.54 -17.84
CA GLN A 9 22.70 -20.35 -17.65
C GLN A 9 21.49 -19.95 -17.42
N VAL A 10 20.91 -20.48 -17.84
CA VAL A 10 19.68 -20.23 -17.69
C VAL A 10 19.36 -19.88 -16.41
N GLN A 11 19.81 -20.45 -15.61
CA GLN A 11 19.48 -20.23 -14.36
C GLN A 11 19.71 -18.94 -13.96
N VAL A 12 20.43 -18.41 -14.45
CA VAL A 12 20.65 -17.15 -14.22
C VAL A 12 19.51 -16.44 -14.00
N LYS A 13 18.61 -16.57 -14.73
CA LYS A 13 17.53 -15.85 -14.60
C LYS A 13 16.86 -16.04 -13.45
N GLN A 14 17.01 -17.02 -12.89
CA GLN A 14 16.28 -17.20 -11.78
C GLN A 14 16.51 -16.17 -10.82
N THR A 15 17.50 -15.51 -10.89
CA THR A 15 17.76 -14.55 -9.88
C THR A 15 16.89 -13.38 -10.00
N LYS A 16 16.33 -13.14 -11.14
CA LYS A 16 15.53 -12.05 -11.26
C LYS A 16 14.36 -12.01 -10.47
N PRO A 17 13.70 -13.00 -10.24
CA PRO A 17 12.47 -12.91 -9.51
C PRO A 17 12.67 -12.35 -8.15
N ARG A 18 13.85 -12.31 -7.64
CA ARG A 18 13.98 -11.82 -6.37
C ARG A 18 14.18 -10.41 -6.33
N MET A 19 13.59 -9.69 -7.13
CA MET A 19 13.75 -8.29 -7.11
C MET A 19 13.36 -7.69 -5.81
N VAL A 20 14.26 -6.95 -5.20
CA VAL A 20 14.04 -6.26 -3.96
C VAL A 20 14.34 -4.80 -4.19
N GLU A 21 13.38 -3.94 -3.87
CA GLU A 21 13.63 -2.52 -3.91
C GLU A 21 14.27 -2.13 -2.61
N ALA A 22 15.49 -1.68 -2.66
CA ALA A 22 16.25 -1.32 -1.49
C ALA A 22 16.40 0.19 -1.29
N SER A 23 16.29 0.97 -2.36
CA SER A 23 16.33 2.42 -2.20
C SER A 23 14.96 2.90 -1.76
N LEU A 24 14.93 3.91 -0.93
CA LEU A 24 13.64 4.43 -0.46
C LEU A 24 12.82 5.02 -1.60
N GLU A 25 13.47 5.66 -2.56
CA GLU A 25 12.76 6.18 -3.73
C GLU A 25 12.14 5.05 -4.54
N GLY A 26 12.87 3.95 -4.72
CA GLY A 26 12.34 2.79 -5.44
C GLY A 26 11.18 2.15 -4.70
N VAL A 27 11.27 2.06 -3.38
CA VAL A 27 10.17 1.54 -2.56
C VAL A 27 8.95 2.45 -2.71
N TYR A 28 9.15 3.76 -2.62
CA TYR A 28 8.07 4.72 -2.74
C TYR A 28 7.37 4.58 -4.10
N GLU A 29 8.14 4.55 -5.18
CA GLU A 29 7.57 4.44 -6.51
C GLU A 29 6.81 3.13 -6.72
N ALA A 30 7.34 2.04 -6.20
CA ALA A 30 6.66 0.75 -6.31
C ALA A 30 5.35 0.74 -5.54
N LEU A 31 5.32 1.36 -4.35
CA LEU A 31 4.10 1.44 -3.58
C LEU A 31 3.07 2.36 -4.22
N VAL A 32 3.52 3.45 -4.84
CA VAL A 32 2.60 4.31 -5.60
C VAL A 32 1.93 3.50 -6.70
N LYS A 33 2.68 2.65 -7.40
CA LYS A 33 2.10 1.82 -8.44
C LYS A 33 1.07 0.84 -7.88
N ASN A 34 1.32 0.32 -6.68
CA ASN A 34 0.35 -0.56 -6.05
C ASN A 34 -0.96 0.20 -5.79
N LEU A 35 -0.85 1.43 -5.28
CA LEU A 35 -2.05 2.22 -5.02
C LEU A 35 -2.78 2.57 -6.31
N GLN A 36 -2.04 2.90 -7.36
CA GLN A 36 -2.65 3.29 -8.63
C GLN A 36 -3.55 2.21 -9.21
N ARG A 37 -3.33 0.95 -8.87
CA ARG A 37 -4.17 -0.14 -9.36
C ARG A 37 -5.58 -0.08 -8.81
N HIS A 38 -5.81 0.70 -7.78
CA HIS A 38 -7.13 0.83 -7.16
C HIS A 38 -7.82 2.14 -7.54
N ALA A 39 -7.34 2.82 -8.53
CA ALA A 39 -7.96 4.01 -9.07
C ALA A 39 -8.35 3.75 -10.53
N PRO A 40 -9.64 3.70 -10.84
CA PRO A 40 -10.79 3.76 -9.96
C PRO A 40 -10.98 2.44 -9.19
N PRO A 41 -11.86 2.38 -8.19
CA PRO A 41 -12.89 3.38 -7.85
C PRO A 41 -12.41 4.53 -6.99
N PHE A 42 -11.24 4.41 -6.35
CA PHE A 42 -10.73 5.53 -5.57
C PHE A 42 -10.19 6.61 -6.51
N ARG A 43 -10.26 7.86 -6.09
CA ARG A 43 -9.55 8.92 -6.81
C ARG A 43 -8.19 9.11 -6.18
N THR A 44 -7.27 9.64 -6.93
CA THR A 44 -5.91 9.87 -6.44
C THR A 44 -5.73 11.34 -6.09
N ALA A 45 -4.87 11.61 -5.14
CA ALA A 45 -4.53 12.96 -4.78
C ALA A 45 -3.04 13.07 -4.44
N VAL A 46 -2.43 14.16 -4.91
CA VAL A 46 -1.02 14.45 -4.71
C VAL A 46 -0.90 15.95 -4.58
N PRO A 47 -0.20 16.43 -3.61
CA PRO A 47 0.37 15.76 -2.46
C PRO A 47 -0.67 15.60 -1.37
N CYS A 48 -0.36 14.78 -0.40
CA CYS A 48 -1.19 14.74 0.77
C CYS A 48 -0.52 15.66 1.81
N ARG A 49 -1.07 15.72 3.01
CA ARG A 49 -0.48 16.57 4.01
C ARG A 49 0.74 15.94 4.59
N SER A 50 1.88 16.21 4.05
CA SER A 50 3.10 15.56 4.45
C SER A 50 4.24 16.53 4.66
N GLY A 51 3.96 17.80 4.78
CA GLY A 51 5.02 18.78 5.03
C GLY A 51 5.99 18.90 3.88
N GLY A 52 5.49 18.81 2.65
CA GLY A 52 6.35 18.95 1.48
C GLY A 52 7.06 17.68 1.04
N LYS A 53 6.83 16.57 1.74
CA LYS A 53 7.45 15.31 1.33
C LYS A 53 6.68 14.68 0.18
N PRO A 54 7.38 13.93 -0.70
CA PRO A 54 6.67 13.21 -1.76
C PRO A 54 5.63 12.30 -1.16
N SER A 55 4.41 12.37 -1.67
CA SER A 55 3.32 11.58 -1.15
C SER A 55 2.25 11.34 -2.20
N PHE A 56 1.48 10.28 -2.01
CA PHE A 56 0.43 9.88 -2.94
C PHE A 56 -0.66 9.23 -2.11
N GLN A 57 -1.92 9.49 -2.43
CA GLN A 57 -3.00 8.91 -1.64
C GLN A 57 -4.20 8.51 -2.48
N LEU A 58 -4.96 7.56 -1.94
CA LEU A 58 -6.24 7.15 -2.50
C LEU A 58 -7.34 7.69 -1.61
N MET A 59 -8.31 8.35 -2.22
CA MET A 59 -9.43 8.95 -1.52
C MET A 59 -10.73 8.34 -2.05
N VAL A 60 -11.75 8.30 -1.21
CA VAL A 60 -13.08 7.88 -1.72
C VAL A 60 -13.53 8.92 -2.75
N PRO A 61 -14.34 8.49 -3.71
CA PRO A 61 -14.70 9.39 -4.82
C PRO A 61 -15.52 10.60 -4.41
N LYS A 62 -16.31 10.51 -3.34
CA LYS A 62 -17.12 11.62 -2.88
C LYS A 62 -17.08 11.70 -1.37
N PRO A 63 -17.27 12.88 -0.77
CA PRO A 63 -17.33 12.98 0.67
C PRO A 63 -18.40 12.07 1.25
N VAL A 64 -18.09 11.46 2.40
CA VAL A 64 -19.01 10.52 3.07
C VAL A 64 -19.19 10.91 4.52
N ALA A 65 -20.37 10.66 5.06
CA ALA A 65 -20.65 10.87 6.47
C ALA A 65 -20.36 9.57 7.20
N ILE A 66 -19.61 9.64 8.28
CA ILE A 66 -19.30 8.48 9.08
C ILE A 66 -20.11 8.57 10.37
N PRO A 67 -20.99 7.61 10.63
CA PRO A 67 -21.82 7.66 11.83
C PRO A 67 -20.95 7.75 13.09
N GLY A 68 -21.27 8.69 13.95
CA GLY A 68 -20.56 8.85 15.21
C GLY A 68 -19.22 9.56 15.11
N ALA A 69 -18.88 10.11 13.96
CA ALA A 69 -17.62 10.80 13.76
C ALA A 69 -17.86 12.11 13.02
N TYR A 70 -16.96 13.05 13.23
CA TYR A 70 -16.97 14.36 12.55
C TYR A 70 -18.31 15.10 12.63
N GLY A 71 -19.03 14.88 13.73
CA GLY A 71 -20.33 15.55 13.90
C GLY A 71 -21.37 15.16 12.88
N GLY A 72 -21.19 14.01 12.23
CA GLY A 72 -22.12 13.54 11.20
C GLY A 72 -21.95 14.24 9.86
N LYS A 73 -20.97 15.12 9.72
CA LYS A 73 -20.79 15.84 8.47
C LYS A 73 -19.97 15.02 7.47
N PRO A 74 -20.24 15.17 6.18
CA PRO A 74 -19.45 14.48 5.17
C PRO A 74 -17.99 14.91 5.21
N VAL A 75 -17.08 13.96 5.05
CA VAL A 75 -15.65 14.23 5.02
C VAL A 75 -15.01 13.57 3.81
N ASP A 76 -13.90 14.12 3.38
CA ASP A 76 -13.12 13.58 2.30
C ASP A 76 -12.25 12.48 2.90
N LEU A 77 -12.63 11.25 2.68
CA LEU A 77 -12.07 10.12 3.38
C LEU A 77 -10.93 9.47 2.61
N GLN A 78 -9.81 9.27 3.30
CA GLN A 78 -8.67 8.60 2.72
C GLN A 78 -8.77 7.10 2.94
N MET A 79 -8.37 6.30 1.97
CA MET A 79 -8.28 4.85 2.13
C MET A 79 -6.84 4.43 2.38
N ALA A 80 -5.91 4.98 1.63
CA ALA A 80 -4.50 4.63 1.76
C ALA A 80 -3.62 5.79 1.33
N ALA A 81 -2.39 5.80 1.81
CA ALA A 81 -1.41 6.80 1.41
C ALA A 81 -0.02 6.23 1.49
N VAL A 82 0.89 6.81 0.72
CA VAL A 82 2.31 6.48 0.76
C VAL A 82 3.06 7.80 0.87
N ILE A 83 3.97 7.89 1.83
CA ILE A 83 4.75 9.09 2.05
C ILE A 83 6.22 8.71 2.15
N LEU A 84 7.07 9.36 1.36
CA LEU A 84 8.51 9.13 1.45
C LEU A 84 9.04 9.90 2.67
N GLN A 85 9.42 9.18 3.69
CA GLN A 85 9.90 9.75 4.92
C GLN A 85 11.42 9.61 5.01
N LYS A 86 12.01 10.18 6.04
CA LYS A 86 13.43 10.05 6.25
C LYS A 86 13.66 8.68 6.88
N GLY A 87 14.36 7.83 6.17
CA GLY A 87 14.71 6.49 6.67
C GLY A 87 13.70 5.40 6.40
N TYR A 88 12.53 5.71 5.86
CA TYR A 88 11.53 4.69 5.52
C TYR A 88 10.48 5.28 4.62
N VAL A 89 9.63 4.43 4.06
CA VAL A 89 8.45 4.86 3.34
C VAL A 89 7.26 4.50 4.22
N GLY A 90 6.44 5.49 4.55
CA GLY A 90 5.23 5.23 5.33
C GLY A 90 4.11 4.78 4.41
N PHE A 91 3.55 3.61 4.67
CA PHE A 91 2.37 3.13 3.99
C PHE A 91 1.23 3.17 4.99
N TYR A 92 0.20 3.94 4.67
CA TYR A 92 -0.93 4.12 5.57
C TYR A 92 -2.14 3.40 4.99
N LEU A 93 -2.80 2.59 5.81
CA LEU A 93 -3.96 1.81 5.39
C LEU A 93 -5.09 2.08 6.39
N MET A 94 -6.00 2.93 5.99
CA MET A 94 -6.99 3.45 6.93
C MET A 94 -8.10 2.46 7.28
N CYS A 95 -8.32 1.44 6.48
CA CYS A 95 -9.37 0.47 6.77
C CYS A 95 -9.12 -0.32 8.06
N ILE A 96 -7.89 -0.35 8.56
CA ILE A 96 -7.59 -1.06 9.80
C ILE A 96 -7.59 -0.15 11.02
N TYR A 97 -7.74 1.15 10.82
CA TYR A 97 -7.59 2.12 11.91
C TYR A 97 -8.57 1.86 13.06
N MET A 98 -9.80 1.53 12.73
CA MET A 98 -10.80 1.27 13.75
C MET A 98 -11.45 -0.11 13.58
N ASN A 99 -10.74 -1.04 12.98
CA ASN A 99 -11.33 -2.33 12.68
C ASN A 99 -10.30 -3.44 12.90
N ASP A 100 -10.30 -4.00 14.11
CA ASP A 100 -9.38 -5.07 14.46
C ASP A 100 -9.63 -6.33 13.63
N ALA A 101 -10.85 -6.60 13.25
CA ALA A 101 -11.15 -7.77 12.43
C ALA A 101 -10.48 -7.67 11.07
N THR A 102 -10.47 -6.46 10.48
CA THR A 102 -9.80 -6.23 9.21
C THR A 102 -8.29 -6.35 9.40
N LYS A 103 -7.77 -5.78 10.49
CA LYS A 103 -6.34 -5.83 10.77
C LYS A 103 -5.85 -7.27 10.86
N LYS A 104 -6.62 -8.15 11.47
CA LYS A 104 -6.22 -9.55 11.65
C LYS A 104 -6.12 -10.31 10.33
N LYS A 105 -6.67 -9.78 9.27
CA LYS A 105 -6.60 -10.44 7.95
C LYS A 105 -5.34 -10.09 7.20
N LEU A 106 -4.52 -9.20 7.73
CA LEU A 106 -3.27 -8.83 7.05
C LEU A 106 -2.21 -9.91 7.26
N SER A 107 -1.26 -10.00 6.36
CA SER A 107 -0.21 -11.00 6.47
C SER A 107 0.68 -10.73 7.67
N PRO A 108 1.29 -11.77 8.26
CA PRO A 108 2.23 -11.56 9.36
C PRO A 108 3.42 -10.69 8.97
N ALA A 109 3.90 -10.81 7.72
CA ALA A 109 5.01 -10.01 7.26
C ALA A 109 4.66 -8.52 7.26
N LEU A 110 3.45 -8.19 6.83
CA LEU A 110 3.01 -6.80 6.82
C LEU A 110 2.77 -6.30 8.24
N LEU A 111 2.16 -7.12 9.09
CA LEU A 111 1.87 -6.73 10.46
C LEU A 111 3.14 -6.41 11.26
N LYS A 112 4.26 -7.03 10.93
CA LYS A 112 5.51 -6.73 11.60
C LYS A 112 5.99 -5.31 11.35
N LEU A 113 5.54 -4.71 10.26
CA LEU A 113 5.95 -3.35 9.89
C LEU A 113 5.03 -2.29 10.47
N LEU A 114 3.95 -2.70 11.11
CA LEU A 114 2.98 -1.77 11.64
C LEU A 114 3.55 -0.98 12.82
N LYS A 115 3.48 0.33 12.74
CA LYS A 115 3.87 1.24 13.81
C LYS A 115 2.67 2.12 14.09
N GLY A 116 2.06 1.95 15.23
CA GLY A 116 0.84 2.68 15.56
C GLY A 116 -0.38 1.97 15.01
N LYS A 117 -1.40 2.71 14.64
CA LYS A 117 -2.69 2.12 14.29
C LYS A 117 -2.90 1.81 12.82
N ALA A 118 -2.26 2.53 11.94
CA ALA A 118 -2.50 2.38 10.51
C ALA A 118 -1.28 2.64 9.63
N CYS A 119 -0.12 2.87 10.21
CA CYS A 119 1.09 3.21 9.47
C CYS A 119 2.08 2.07 9.49
N PHE A 120 2.54 1.67 8.31
CA PHE A 120 3.56 0.63 8.17
C PHE A 120 4.85 1.28 7.70
N HIS A 121 5.96 0.96 8.34
CA HIS A 121 7.27 1.50 7.96
C HIS A 121 7.95 0.52 7.02
N VAL A 122 8.03 0.87 5.76
CA VAL A 122 8.59 0.01 4.72
C VAL A 122 9.96 0.53 4.34
N LYS A 123 11.00 -0.28 4.53
CA LYS A 123 12.37 0.12 4.20
C LYS A 123 12.88 -0.61 2.97
N THR A 124 12.46 -1.83 2.77
CA THR A 124 12.77 -2.60 1.58
C THR A 124 11.50 -3.28 1.11
N LEU A 125 11.43 -3.62 -0.13
CA LEU A 125 10.21 -4.15 -0.70
C LEU A 125 10.54 -5.30 -1.67
N ASP A 126 10.27 -6.53 -1.25
CA ASP A 126 10.44 -7.68 -2.12
C ASP A 126 9.09 -8.05 -2.77
N VAL A 127 9.12 -9.03 -3.63
CA VAL A 127 7.94 -9.45 -4.37
C VAL A 127 6.84 -9.93 -3.42
N GLY A 128 7.20 -10.65 -2.38
CA GLY A 128 6.22 -11.16 -1.42
C GLY A 128 5.50 -10.02 -0.68
N LEU A 129 6.27 -9.06 -0.19
CA LEU A 129 5.68 -7.94 0.53
C LEU A 129 4.82 -7.08 -0.40
N ARG A 130 5.24 -6.92 -1.66
CA ARG A 130 4.43 -6.18 -2.63
C ARG A 130 3.08 -6.85 -2.83
N LYS A 131 3.06 -8.18 -2.90
CA LYS A 131 1.80 -8.91 -3.04
C LYS A 131 0.95 -8.76 -1.80
N ASP A 132 1.57 -8.78 -0.62
CA ASP A 132 0.84 -8.62 0.62
C ASP A 132 0.20 -7.24 0.71
N ILE A 133 0.91 -6.22 0.28
CA ILE A 133 0.39 -4.86 0.26
C ILE A 133 -0.74 -4.73 -0.76
N GLN A 134 -0.59 -5.36 -1.93
CA GLN A 134 -1.65 -5.34 -2.92
C GLN A 134 -2.90 -6.03 -2.38
N ALA A 135 -2.74 -7.14 -1.67
CA ALA A 135 -3.86 -7.83 -1.04
C ALA A 135 -4.52 -6.97 0.03
N ALA A 136 -3.71 -6.24 0.81
CA ALA A 136 -4.22 -5.35 1.84
C ALA A 136 -5.03 -4.21 1.23
N LEU A 137 -4.59 -3.67 0.10
CA LEU A 137 -5.34 -2.63 -0.60
C LEU A 137 -6.66 -3.18 -1.15
N GLY A 138 -6.64 -4.41 -1.64
CA GLY A 138 -7.88 -5.07 -2.08
C GLY A 138 -8.84 -5.28 -0.94
N LEU A 139 -8.33 -5.63 0.23
CA LEU A 139 -9.15 -5.78 1.42
C LEU A 139 -9.78 -4.44 1.82
N GLY A 140 -8.99 -3.36 1.77
CA GLY A 140 -9.51 -2.03 2.05
C GLY A 140 -10.60 -1.62 1.08
N THR A 141 -10.42 -1.93 -0.19
CA THR A 141 -11.42 -1.64 -1.21
C THR A 141 -12.72 -2.37 -0.88
N LYS A 142 -12.62 -3.65 -0.49
CA LYS A 142 -13.79 -4.44 -0.15
C LYS A 142 -14.51 -3.85 1.07
N VAL A 143 -13.77 -3.50 2.10
CA VAL A 143 -14.35 -2.92 3.31
C VAL A 143 -15.08 -1.62 3.00
N TYR A 144 -14.47 -0.76 2.21
CA TYR A 144 -15.07 0.53 1.87
C TYR A 144 -16.31 0.35 1.00
N ARG A 145 -16.30 -0.66 0.11
CA ARG A 145 -17.47 -0.94 -0.69
C ARG A 145 -18.61 -1.48 0.17
N GLU A 146 -18.31 -2.33 1.14
CA GLU A 146 -19.34 -2.87 2.05
C GLU A 146 -19.94 -1.78 2.92
N ARG A 147 -19.19 -0.71 3.17
CA ARG A 147 -19.70 0.42 3.93
C ARG A 147 -20.48 1.39 3.07
N GLY A 148 -20.56 1.16 1.78
CA GLY A 148 -21.30 2.05 0.90
C GLY A 148 -20.57 3.32 0.53
N TRP A 149 -19.26 3.34 0.68
CA TRP A 149 -18.48 4.53 0.39
C TRP A 149 -17.92 4.59 -1.03
N LEU A 150 -18.10 3.52 -1.80
CA LEU A 150 -17.65 3.44 -3.19
C LEU A 150 -18.83 3.28 -4.12
#